data_5aee70028011708623cc878c10f145f6
#
_entry.id   5aee70028011708623cc878c10f145f6
#
_cell.length_a   1.000
_cell.length_b   1.000
_cell.length_c   1.000
_cell.angle_alpha   90.00
_cell.angle_beta   90.00
_cell.angle_gamma   90.00
#
_symmetry.space_group_name_H-M   'P 1'
#
loop_
_entity.id
_entity.type
_entity.pdbx_description
1 polymer ?
#
loop_
_entity_poly.entity_id
_entity_poly.type
_entity_poly.pdbx_seq_one_letter_code
_entity_poly.pdbx_strand_id
1 'polypeptide(L)'
;MADFDKAFRVSLAARGGYRAVSEGLEIYRGIERRFHPSWDGWPIVDALKFAASDEQELQSTLSQNKKLGEKVRSWFKQTYWDRFSGDRIRNQEIAEELFESSLELGVGRAVNCLQKALNLLDAGAPEQAPIVEDGRLGEESLDVLETSLQTGGASHILHVMRVLQALHYISRIRKNPGRDAVARERLENLVVTRRNTPIRPAPPMDLRVED
;
A
#
# COMPACT_ATOMS: atom_id res chain seq x y z
N MET A 1 -7.39 -13.90 11.94
CA MET A 1 -7.69 -12.68 11.22
C MET A 1 -6.45 -11.79 11.25
N ALA A 2 -6.15 -11.13 10.15
CA ALA A 2 -5.01 -10.23 10.08
C ALA A 2 -5.22 -8.98 10.93
N ASP A 3 -4.12 -8.45 11.42
CA ASP A 3 -4.06 -7.29 12.31
C ASP A 3 -3.59 -6.06 11.52
N PHE A 4 -4.49 -5.09 11.34
CA PHE A 4 -4.18 -3.83 10.67
C PHE A 4 -3.01 -3.09 11.31
N ASP A 5 -2.92 -3.06 12.63
CA ASP A 5 -1.89 -2.28 13.32
C ASP A 5 -0.47 -2.85 13.09
N LYS A 6 -0.34 -4.15 12.84
CA LYS A 6 0.93 -4.75 12.41
C LYS A 6 1.32 -4.27 11.01
N ALA A 7 0.42 -4.39 10.04
CA ALA A 7 0.63 -3.92 8.68
C ALA A 7 0.93 -2.41 8.64
N PHE A 8 0.15 -1.62 9.34
CA PHE A 8 0.29 -0.16 9.40
C PHE A 8 1.62 0.30 9.97
N ARG A 9 2.10 -0.33 11.07
CA ARG A 9 3.39 0.03 11.69
C ARG A 9 4.56 -0.16 10.73
N VAL A 10 4.57 -1.24 9.98
CA VAL A 10 5.62 -1.52 8.97
C VAL A 10 5.58 -0.46 7.87
N SER A 11 4.40 -0.21 7.31
CA SER A 11 4.21 0.79 6.25
C SER A 11 4.52 2.20 6.70
N LEU A 12 4.13 2.58 7.92
CA LEU A 12 4.32 3.93 8.44
C LEU A 12 5.80 4.27 8.66
N ALA A 13 6.60 3.29 9.09
CA ALA A 13 8.04 3.48 9.31
C ALA A 13 8.77 3.95 8.04
N ALA A 14 8.28 3.55 6.87
CA ALA A 14 8.85 3.90 5.57
C ALA A 14 8.41 5.27 5.02
N ARG A 15 7.40 5.94 5.63
CA ARG A 15 6.73 7.08 4.99
C ARG A 15 7.20 8.46 5.43
N GLY A 16 8.14 8.52 6.37
CA GLY A 16 8.69 9.79 6.86
C GLY A 16 7.69 10.66 7.62
N GLY A 17 8.10 11.89 7.95
CA GLY A 17 7.29 12.91 8.65
C GLY A 17 6.55 13.86 7.70
N TYR A 18 6.54 15.14 8.10
CA TYR A 18 6.02 16.23 7.27
C TYR A 18 7.09 16.69 6.26
N ARG A 19 6.66 17.01 5.06
CA ARG A 19 7.48 17.61 4.01
C ARG A 19 6.67 18.63 3.22
N ALA A 20 7.26 19.81 2.99
CA ALA A 20 6.81 20.78 2.00
C ALA A 20 7.80 20.71 0.83
N VAL A 21 7.36 20.17 -0.32
CA VAL A 21 8.23 19.97 -1.50
C VAL A 21 8.24 21.22 -2.39
N SER A 22 7.10 21.89 -2.49
CA SER A 22 6.92 23.18 -3.18
C SER A 22 5.65 23.85 -2.66
N GLU A 23 5.37 25.08 -3.13
CA GLU A 23 4.14 25.77 -2.77
C GLU A 23 2.91 24.92 -3.14
N GLY A 24 2.07 24.62 -2.14
CA GLY A 24 0.88 23.76 -2.28
C GLY A 24 1.13 22.26 -2.30
N LEU A 25 2.38 21.78 -2.30
CA LEU A 25 2.69 20.35 -2.22
C LEU A 25 3.21 19.96 -0.83
N GLU A 26 2.27 19.78 0.08
CA GLU A 26 2.54 19.33 1.44
C GLU A 26 2.17 17.84 1.59
N ILE A 27 3.05 17.11 2.26
CA ILE A 27 2.90 15.67 2.52
C ILE A 27 3.13 15.41 4.00
N TYR A 28 2.20 14.71 4.64
CA TYR A 28 2.39 14.22 6.00
C TYR A 28 2.15 12.70 6.05
N ARG A 29 3.19 11.95 6.47
CA ARG A 29 3.12 10.49 6.56
C ARG A 29 2.61 9.80 5.28
N GLY A 30 2.91 10.37 4.10
CA GLY A 30 2.45 9.87 2.80
C GLY A 30 1.06 10.34 2.37
N ILE A 31 0.35 11.13 3.19
CA ILE A 31 -0.91 11.78 2.81
C ILE A 31 -0.55 13.09 2.13
N GLU A 32 -0.90 13.24 0.86
CA GLU A 32 -0.61 14.45 0.08
C GLU A 32 -1.80 15.40 0.13
N ARG A 33 -1.55 16.66 0.53
CA ARG A 33 -2.63 17.68 0.61
C ARG A 33 -3.28 17.95 -0.74
N ARG A 34 -2.52 17.91 -1.81
CA ARG A 34 -3.01 18.11 -3.17
C ARG A 34 -4.12 17.12 -3.54
N PHE A 35 -3.97 15.85 -3.16
CA PHE A 35 -4.93 14.79 -3.47
C PHE A 35 -5.99 14.60 -2.38
N HIS A 36 -5.69 14.99 -1.16
CA HIS A 36 -6.56 14.84 0.01
C HIS A 36 -6.70 16.15 0.78
N PRO A 37 -7.19 17.24 0.14
CA PRO A 37 -7.27 18.57 0.76
C PRO A 37 -8.26 18.62 1.93
N SER A 38 -9.26 17.75 1.94
CA SER A 38 -10.28 17.66 2.98
C SER A 38 -9.93 16.70 4.13
N TRP A 39 -8.70 16.13 4.14
CA TRP A 39 -8.31 15.28 5.25
C TRP A 39 -8.29 16.08 6.57
N ASP A 40 -9.00 15.55 7.57
CA ASP A 40 -9.24 16.21 8.84
C ASP A 40 -8.02 16.33 9.77
N GLY A 41 -6.88 15.82 9.36
CA GLY A 41 -5.58 16.03 10.00
C GLY A 41 -4.92 17.36 9.63
N TRP A 42 -5.25 17.95 8.46
CA TRP A 42 -4.60 19.19 8.00
C TRP A 42 -4.77 20.37 8.94
N PRO A 43 -5.94 20.63 9.55
CA PRO A 43 -6.07 21.71 10.53
C PRO A 43 -5.12 21.58 11.72
N ILE A 44 -4.80 20.34 12.16
CA ILE A 44 -3.83 20.12 13.23
C ILE A 44 -2.42 20.40 12.73
N VAL A 45 -2.08 19.95 11.52
CA VAL A 45 -0.78 20.23 10.90
C VAL A 45 -0.57 21.73 10.75
N ASP A 46 -1.58 22.47 10.27
CA ASP A 46 -1.50 23.92 10.07
C ASP A 46 -1.32 24.68 11.40
N ALA A 47 -2.06 24.27 12.43
CA ALA A 47 -1.92 24.89 13.75
C ALA A 47 -0.53 24.67 14.35
N LEU A 48 0.03 23.46 14.24
CA LEU A 48 1.36 23.14 14.73
C LEU A 48 2.45 23.82 13.89
N LYS A 49 2.25 23.93 12.57
CA LYS A 49 3.14 24.66 11.68
C LYS A 49 3.21 26.15 12.01
N PHE A 50 2.08 26.75 12.37
CA PHE A 50 2.02 28.16 12.78
C PHE A 50 2.71 28.39 14.12
N ALA A 51 2.68 27.44 15.04
CA ALA A 51 3.23 27.54 16.38
C ALA A 51 4.75 27.22 16.46
N ALA A 52 5.27 26.45 15.52
CA ALA A 52 6.66 26.00 15.54
C ALA A 52 7.63 27.12 15.16
N SER A 53 8.73 27.22 15.88
CA SER A 53 9.81 28.19 15.64
C SER A 53 10.75 27.77 14.51
N ASP A 54 10.87 26.45 14.28
CA ASP A 54 11.71 25.87 13.24
C ASP A 54 11.18 24.50 12.76
N GLU A 55 11.83 23.94 11.74
CA GLU A 55 11.44 22.66 11.15
C GLU A 55 11.65 21.48 12.13
N GLN A 56 12.66 21.50 12.94
CA GLN A 56 12.96 20.43 13.90
C GLN A 56 11.88 20.36 14.98
N GLU A 57 11.47 21.50 15.53
CA GLU A 57 10.37 21.61 16.48
C GLU A 57 9.05 21.14 15.84
N LEU A 58 8.78 21.57 14.60
CA LEU A 58 7.61 21.13 13.86
C LEU A 58 7.55 19.59 13.71
N GLN A 59 8.62 18.96 13.23
CA GLN A 59 8.70 17.52 13.06
C GLN A 59 8.49 16.78 14.38
N SER A 60 9.13 17.27 15.46
CA SER A 60 9.01 16.70 16.80
C SER A 60 7.56 16.77 17.30
N THR A 61 6.95 17.95 17.24
CA THR A 61 5.60 18.20 17.74
C THR A 61 4.55 17.42 16.95
N LEU A 62 4.68 17.37 15.62
CA LEU A 62 3.82 16.57 14.76
C LEU A 62 3.92 15.07 15.08
N SER A 63 5.15 14.56 15.28
CA SER A 63 5.37 13.15 15.56
C SER A 63 4.81 12.69 16.90
N GLN A 64 4.79 13.59 17.89
CA GLN A 64 4.28 13.34 19.25
C GLN A 64 2.78 13.57 19.41
N ASN A 65 2.13 14.19 18.41
CA ASN A 65 0.71 14.50 18.50
C ASN A 65 -0.16 13.23 18.33
N LYS A 66 -0.65 12.69 19.44
CA LYS A 66 -1.46 11.46 19.47
C LYS A 66 -2.73 11.56 18.60
N LYS A 67 -3.44 12.70 18.68
CA LYS A 67 -4.68 12.92 17.90
C LYS A 67 -4.40 12.89 16.40
N LEU A 68 -3.29 13.48 15.97
CA LEU A 68 -2.86 13.44 14.57
C LEU A 68 -2.45 12.01 14.17
N GLY A 69 -1.77 11.28 15.02
CA GLY A 69 -1.43 9.87 14.82
C GLY A 69 -2.67 8.98 14.61
N GLU A 70 -3.72 9.19 15.43
CA GLU A 70 -5.00 8.49 15.28
C GLU A 70 -5.69 8.82 13.95
N LYS A 71 -5.64 10.07 13.50
CA LYS A 71 -6.20 10.49 12.21
C LYS A 71 -5.45 9.86 11.03
N VAL A 72 -4.13 9.80 11.08
CA VAL A 72 -3.32 9.10 10.07
C VAL A 72 -3.71 7.61 10.04
N ARG A 73 -3.73 6.96 11.20
CA ARG A 73 -4.12 5.55 11.31
C ARG A 73 -5.53 5.27 10.74
N SER A 74 -6.50 6.08 11.13
CA SER A 74 -7.89 5.96 10.67
C SER A 74 -7.99 6.15 9.16
N TRP A 75 -7.28 7.14 8.62
CA TRP A 75 -7.26 7.42 7.20
C TRP A 75 -6.71 6.24 6.38
N PHE A 76 -5.57 5.65 6.78
CA PHE A 76 -5.01 4.49 6.10
C PHE A 76 -5.91 3.27 6.20
N LYS A 77 -6.53 3.05 7.37
CA LYS A 77 -7.48 1.94 7.54
C LYS A 77 -8.66 2.08 6.56
N GLN A 78 -9.34 3.21 6.58
CA GLN A 78 -10.54 3.45 5.77
C GLN A 78 -10.25 3.53 4.26
N THR A 79 -9.13 4.15 3.88
CA THR A 79 -8.79 4.38 2.47
C THR A 79 -8.31 3.12 1.77
N TYR A 80 -7.64 2.21 2.50
CA TYR A 80 -7.02 1.03 1.90
C TYR A 80 -7.50 -0.28 2.53
N TRP A 81 -7.26 -0.49 3.83
CA TRP A 81 -7.49 -1.76 4.50
C TRP A 81 -8.94 -2.22 4.46
N ASP A 82 -9.87 -1.35 4.82
CA ASP A 82 -11.30 -1.67 4.83
C ASP A 82 -11.83 -1.90 3.41
N ARG A 83 -11.24 -1.26 2.41
CA ARG A 83 -11.67 -1.39 1.02
C ARG A 83 -11.37 -2.75 0.40
N PHE A 84 -10.36 -3.46 0.89
CA PHE A 84 -10.15 -4.87 0.52
C PHE A 84 -10.55 -5.84 1.64
N SER A 85 -11.31 -5.39 2.62
CA SER A 85 -11.80 -6.24 3.73
C SER A 85 -10.67 -6.95 4.47
N GLY A 86 -9.60 -6.24 4.79
CA GLY A 86 -8.37 -6.81 5.36
C GLY A 86 -8.59 -7.59 6.67
N ASP A 87 -9.56 -7.16 7.49
CA ASP A 87 -9.95 -7.86 8.71
C ASP A 87 -10.53 -9.27 8.44
N ARG A 88 -10.91 -9.61 7.21
CA ARG A 88 -11.42 -10.93 6.81
C ARG A 88 -10.31 -11.91 6.39
N ILE A 89 -9.14 -11.41 6.06
CA ILE A 89 -8.00 -12.23 5.67
C ILE A 89 -7.40 -12.89 6.92
N ARG A 90 -7.20 -14.21 6.91
CA ARG A 90 -6.64 -14.92 8.07
C ARG A 90 -5.11 -14.88 8.11
N ASN A 91 -4.46 -14.83 6.96
CA ASN A 91 -3.02 -14.81 6.87
C ASN A 91 -2.48 -13.38 6.92
N GLN A 92 -1.62 -13.09 7.91
CA GLN A 92 -1.06 -11.76 8.14
C GLN A 92 -0.17 -11.30 6.98
N GLU A 93 0.67 -12.17 6.45
CA GLU A 93 1.63 -11.82 5.39
C GLU A 93 0.92 -11.46 4.08
N ILE A 94 -0.16 -12.17 3.73
CA ILE A 94 -1.01 -11.85 2.57
C ILE A 94 -1.70 -10.50 2.77
N ALA A 95 -2.24 -10.23 3.96
CA ALA A 95 -2.89 -8.96 4.25
C ALA A 95 -1.90 -7.78 4.24
N GLU A 96 -0.68 -7.98 4.75
CA GLU A 96 0.41 -6.99 4.69
C GLU A 96 0.84 -6.73 3.23
N GLU A 97 1.01 -7.76 2.43
CA GLU A 97 1.34 -7.63 1.01
C GLU A 97 0.25 -6.89 0.23
N LEU A 98 -1.04 -7.21 0.47
CA LEU A 98 -2.17 -6.49 -0.12
C LEU A 98 -2.20 -5.03 0.32
N PHE A 99 -1.95 -4.75 1.59
CA PHE A 99 -1.91 -3.38 2.10
C PHE A 99 -0.80 -2.57 1.44
N GLU A 100 0.44 -3.08 1.43
CA GLU A 100 1.58 -2.42 0.77
C GLU A 100 1.32 -2.20 -0.73
N SER A 101 0.85 -3.24 -1.42
CA SER A 101 0.51 -3.16 -2.83
C SER A 101 -0.60 -2.14 -3.10
N SER A 102 -1.59 -2.05 -2.20
CA SER A 102 -2.68 -1.08 -2.31
C SER A 102 -2.19 0.36 -2.21
N LEU A 103 -1.19 0.60 -1.39
CA LEU A 103 -0.57 1.93 -1.24
C LEU A 103 0.23 2.34 -2.49
N GLU A 104 0.70 1.38 -3.27
CA GLU A 104 1.54 1.61 -4.45
C GLU A 104 0.76 1.57 -5.77
N LEU A 105 -0.15 0.62 -5.91
CA LEU A 105 -0.88 0.35 -7.15
C LEU A 105 -2.35 0.77 -7.10
N GLY A 106 -2.84 1.11 -5.90
CA GLY A 106 -4.26 1.23 -5.62
C GLY A 106 -4.93 -0.11 -5.29
N VAL A 107 -6.01 -0.05 -4.51
CA VAL A 107 -6.68 -1.24 -3.94
C VAL A 107 -7.13 -2.22 -5.01
N GLY A 108 -7.77 -1.74 -6.08
CA GLY A 108 -8.29 -2.62 -7.13
C GLY A 108 -7.20 -3.42 -7.84
N ARG A 109 -6.05 -2.79 -8.14
CA ARG A 109 -4.91 -3.50 -8.78
C ARG A 109 -4.25 -4.48 -7.82
N ALA A 110 -4.10 -4.14 -6.55
CA ALA A 110 -3.54 -5.03 -5.55
C ALA A 110 -4.39 -6.30 -5.39
N VAL A 111 -5.71 -6.14 -5.30
CA VAL A 111 -6.66 -7.27 -5.24
C VAL A 111 -6.64 -8.08 -6.54
N ASN A 112 -6.60 -7.42 -7.70
CA ASN A 112 -6.51 -8.11 -8.99
C ASN A 112 -5.22 -8.95 -9.10
N CYS A 113 -4.08 -8.48 -8.56
CA CYS A 113 -2.86 -9.29 -8.49
C CYS A 113 -3.05 -10.53 -7.61
N LEU A 114 -3.77 -10.43 -6.49
CA LEU A 114 -4.11 -11.60 -5.67
C LEU A 114 -5.01 -12.58 -6.43
N GLN A 115 -6.09 -12.09 -7.05
CA GLN A 115 -7.02 -12.92 -7.83
C GLN A 115 -6.31 -13.68 -8.96
N LYS A 116 -5.43 -12.98 -9.69
CA LYS A 116 -4.58 -13.61 -10.71
C LYS A 116 -3.63 -14.66 -10.11
N ALA A 117 -3.04 -14.38 -8.96
CA ALA A 117 -2.16 -15.34 -8.30
C ALA A 117 -2.92 -16.61 -7.91
N LEU A 118 -4.13 -16.47 -7.38
CA LEU A 118 -5.00 -17.60 -7.06
C LEU A 118 -5.34 -18.41 -8.29
N ASN A 119 -5.83 -17.78 -9.35
CA ASN A 119 -6.16 -18.46 -10.61
C ASN A 119 -4.96 -19.18 -11.24
N LEU A 120 -3.77 -18.58 -11.19
CA LEU A 120 -2.56 -19.20 -11.75
C LEU A 120 -2.08 -20.40 -10.94
N LEU A 121 -2.28 -20.40 -9.63
CA LEU A 121 -1.87 -21.50 -8.75
C LEU A 121 -2.88 -22.64 -8.78
N ASP A 122 -4.16 -22.35 -8.99
CA ASP A 122 -5.23 -23.34 -9.10
C ASP A 122 -5.43 -23.84 -10.56
N ALA A 123 -4.67 -23.30 -11.52
CA ALA A 123 -4.71 -23.70 -12.92
C ALA A 123 -4.28 -25.17 -13.09
N GLY A 124 -5.20 -26.07 -12.99
CA GLY A 124 -4.99 -27.52 -13.03
C GLY A 124 -5.87 -28.31 -12.07
N ALA A 125 -6.58 -27.64 -11.17
CA ALA A 125 -7.64 -28.26 -10.39
C ALA A 125 -8.88 -28.42 -11.29
N PRO A 126 -9.27 -29.65 -11.68
CA PRO A 126 -10.29 -29.85 -12.71
C PRO A 126 -11.70 -29.48 -12.27
N GLU A 127 -11.91 -29.13 -11.02
CA GLU A 127 -13.25 -28.96 -10.43
C GLU A 127 -13.59 -27.51 -10.08
N GLN A 128 -12.65 -26.55 -10.16
CA GLN A 128 -12.90 -25.18 -9.75
C GLN A 128 -12.78 -24.22 -10.94
N ALA A 129 -13.88 -23.50 -11.21
CA ALA A 129 -13.84 -22.43 -12.20
C ALA A 129 -12.95 -21.27 -11.72
N PRO A 130 -12.19 -20.61 -12.60
CA PRO A 130 -11.40 -19.44 -12.24
C PRO A 130 -12.27 -18.33 -11.65
N ILE A 131 -11.82 -17.71 -10.57
CA ILE A 131 -12.48 -16.52 -9.99
C ILE A 131 -12.36 -15.32 -10.91
N VAL A 132 -13.34 -14.41 -10.84
CA VAL A 132 -13.34 -13.17 -11.63
C VAL A 132 -12.26 -12.21 -11.12
N GLU A 133 -11.40 -11.73 -12.01
CA GLU A 133 -10.28 -10.82 -11.71
C GLU A 133 -10.73 -9.35 -11.76
N ASP A 134 -11.74 -8.99 -10.96
CA ASP A 134 -12.40 -7.68 -10.97
C ASP A 134 -11.76 -6.64 -10.03
N GLY A 135 -10.77 -7.05 -9.25
CA GLY A 135 -10.10 -6.20 -8.25
C GLY A 135 -10.94 -5.95 -6.99
N ARG A 136 -11.96 -6.78 -6.73
CA ARG A 136 -12.79 -6.75 -5.51
C ARG A 136 -12.63 -8.04 -4.75
N LEU A 137 -12.26 -7.96 -3.48
CA LEU A 137 -12.11 -9.15 -2.64
C LEU A 137 -13.48 -9.57 -2.08
N GLY A 138 -14.27 -10.26 -2.92
CA GLY A 138 -15.57 -10.82 -2.57
C GLY A 138 -15.46 -12.19 -1.88
N GLU A 139 -16.62 -12.79 -1.55
CA GLU A 139 -16.71 -14.11 -0.88
C GLU A 139 -15.95 -15.18 -1.65
N GLU A 140 -16.20 -15.30 -2.94
CA GLU A 140 -15.55 -16.29 -3.81
C GLU A 140 -14.02 -16.19 -3.75
N SER A 141 -13.46 -14.97 -3.87
CA SER A 141 -12.01 -14.76 -3.76
C SER A 141 -11.45 -15.12 -2.38
N LEU A 142 -12.22 -14.86 -1.31
CA LEU A 142 -11.84 -15.19 0.06
C LEU A 142 -11.87 -16.70 0.31
N ASP A 143 -12.86 -17.40 -0.22
CA ASP A 143 -13.00 -18.86 -0.08
C ASP A 143 -11.85 -19.59 -0.80
N VAL A 144 -11.52 -19.16 -2.03
CA VAL A 144 -10.37 -19.71 -2.76
C VAL A 144 -9.05 -19.40 -2.04
N LEU A 145 -8.88 -18.17 -1.54
CA LEU A 145 -7.72 -17.82 -0.73
C LEU A 145 -7.60 -18.71 0.50
N GLU A 146 -8.68 -18.91 1.24
CA GLU A 146 -8.67 -19.74 2.45
C GLU A 146 -8.32 -21.22 2.14
N THR A 147 -8.87 -21.76 1.07
CA THR A 147 -8.56 -23.12 0.59
C THR A 147 -7.08 -23.25 0.24
N SER A 148 -6.53 -22.30 -0.50
CA SER A 148 -5.11 -22.29 -0.86
C SER A 148 -4.20 -22.14 0.38
N LEU A 149 -4.63 -21.38 1.39
CA LEU A 149 -3.88 -21.24 2.64
C LEU A 149 -3.85 -22.53 3.47
N GLN A 150 -4.93 -23.31 3.49
CA GLN A 150 -5.01 -24.60 4.19
C GLN A 150 -4.02 -25.63 3.63
N THR A 151 -3.71 -25.55 2.35
CA THR A 151 -2.72 -26.41 1.67
C THR A 151 -1.28 -25.88 1.75
N GLY A 152 -1.04 -24.80 2.52
CA GLY A 152 0.29 -24.22 2.68
C GLY A 152 0.68 -23.26 1.55
N GLY A 153 -0.27 -22.79 0.74
CA GLY A 153 -0.04 -21.98 -0.45
C GLY A 153 0.41 -20.53 -0.22
N ALA A 154 0.46 -20.03 1.03
CA ALA A 154 0.76 -18.61 1.32
C ALA A 154 2.04 -18.10 0.64
N SER A 155 3.14 -18.85 0.74
CA SER A 155 4.41 -18.46 0.13
C SER A 155 4.34 -18.39 -1.39
N HIS A 156 3.63 -19.33 -2.03
CA HIS A 156 3.45 -19.34 -3.48
C HIS A 156 2.60 -18.15 -3.94
N ILE A 157 1.49 -17.86 -3.25
CA ILE A 157 0.63 -16.71 -3.52
C ILE A 157 1.45 -15.41 -3.46
N LEU A 158 2.23 -15.20 -2.38
CA LEU A 158 3.09 -14.02 -2.23
C LEU A 158 4.11 -13.90 -3.36
N HIS A 159 4.76 -14.99 -3.76
CA HIS A 159 5.72 -14.97 -4.85
C HIS A 159 5.06 -14.59 -6.18
N VAL A 160 3.92 -15.19 -6.51
CA VAL A 160 3.21 -14.87 -7.76
C VAL A 160 2.69 -13.44 -7.76
N MET A 161 2.14 -12.94 -6.63
CA MET A 161 1.75 -11.53 -6.51
C MET A 161 2.91 -10.58 -6.80
N ARG A 162 4.09 -10.84 -6.23
CA ARG A 162 5.30 -10.02 -6.46
C ARG A 162 5.77 -10.05 -7.90
N VAL A 163 5.70 -11.22 -8.56
CA VAL A 163 6.01 -11.33 -10.00
C VAL A 163 5.04 -10.49 -10.83
N LEU A 164 3.73 -10.53 -10.54
CA LEU A 164 2.72 -9.73 -11.24
C LEU A 164 2.92 -8.23 -11.03
N GLN A 165 3.30 -7.81 -9.81
CA GLN A 165 3.66 -6.42 -9.52
C GLN A 165 4.92 -5.99 -10.30
N ALA A 166 5.95 -6.84 -10.33
CA ALA A 166 7.16 -6.57 -11.11
C ALA A 166 6.86 -6.40 -12.61
N LEU A 167 5.99 -7.24 -13.18
CA LEU A 167 5.54 -7.13 -14.56
C LEU A 167 4.81 -5.80 -14.82
N HIS A 168 4.01 -5.33 -13.85
CA HIS A 168 3.37 -4.02 -13.94
C HIS A 168 4.41 -2.89 -14.03
N TYR A 169 5.42 -2.87 -13.14
CA TYR A 169 6.46 -1.85 -13.18
C TYR A 169 7.33 -1.93 -14.44
N ILE A 170 7.65 -3.14 -14.91
CA ILE A 170 8.36 -3.33 -16.19
C ILE A 170 7.54 -2.73 -17.34
N SER A 171 6.24 -2.95 -17.38
CA SER A 171 5.36 -2.39 -18.41
C SER A 171 5.35 -0.85 -18.36
N ARG A 172 5.29 -0.25 -17.18
CA ARG A 172 5.37 1.20 -16.99
C ARG A 172 6.71 1.78 -17.48
N ILE A 173 7.83 1.15 -17.09
CA ILE A 173 9.18 1.56 -17.52
C ILE A 173 9.32 1.50 -19.05
N ARG A 174 8.77 0.45 -19.68
CA ARG A 174 8.77 0.30 -21.15
C ARG A 174 7.99 1.39 -21.86
N LYS A 175 6.83 1.80 -21.32
CA LYS A 175 6.00 2.87 -21.87
C LYS A 175 6.65 4.26 -21.75
N ASN A 176 7.43 4.48 -20.69
CA ASN A 176 8.07 5.77 -20.37
C ASN A 176 9.57 5.59 -20.08
N PRO A 177 10.40 5.22 -21.08
CA PRO A 177 11.82 4.98 -20.87
C PRO A 177 12.53 6.23 -20.34
N GLY A 178 13.21 6.09 -19.19
CA GLY A 178 13.99 7.17 -18.59
C GLY A 178 13.20 8.19 -17.76
N ARG A 179 11.86 8.14 -17.74
CA ARG A 179 11.02 9.11 -17.03
C ARG A 179 10.30 8.57 -15.78
N ASP A 180 10.22 7.26 -15.62
CA ASP A 180 9.54 6.62 -14.48
C ASP A 180 10.56 6.10 -13.44
N ALA A 181 11.17 7.04 -12.71
CA ALA A 181 12.11 6.70 -11.63
C ALA A 181 11.42 5.93 -10.50
N VAL A 182 10.15 6.24 -10.22
CA VAL A 182 9.36 5.56 -9.19
C VAL A 182 9.17 4.09 -9.53
N ALA A 183 8.75 3.77 -10.76
CA ALA A 183 8.59 2.38 -11.17
C ALA A 183 9.90 1.58 -11.12
N ARG A 184 11.04 2.21 -11.41
CA ARG A 184 12.36 1.57 -11.29
C ARG A 184 12.71 1.25 -9.85
N GLU A 185 12.59 2.22 -8.96
CA GLU A 185 12.84 2.03 -7.53
C GLU A 185 11.95 0.93 -6.94
N ARG A 186 10.66 0.89 -7.34
CA ARG A 186 9.73 -0.16 -6.90
C ARG A 186 10.11 -1.53 -7.42
N LEU A 187 10.51 -1.63 -8.70
CA LEU A 187 10.98 -2.88 -9.28
C LEU A 187 12.24 -3.38 -8.55
N GLU A 188 13.20 -2.51 -8.28
CA GLU A 188 14.42 -2.83 -7.53
C GLU A 188 14.08 -3.36 -6.13
N ASN A 189 13.15 -2.71 -5.42
CA ASN A 189 12.71 -3.14 -4.09
C ASN A 189 12.01 -4.51 -4.08
N LEU A 190 11.30 -4.87 -5.17
CA LEU A 190 10.66 -6.18 -5.30
C LEU A 190 11.68 -7.30 -5.61
N VAL A 191 12.71 -6.99 -6.39
CA VAL A 191 13.73 -7.96 -6.83
C VAL A 191 14.78 -8.17 -5.74
N VAL A 192 15.20 -7.11 -5.06
CA VAL A 192 16.09 -7.20 -3.90
C VAL A 192 15.26 -7.68 -2.71
N THR A 193 15.28 -8.98 -2.47
CA THR A 193 14.62 -9.60 -1.30
C THR A 193 14.91 -8.77 -0.07
N ARG A 194 13.87 -8.26 0.60
CA ARG A 194 13.96 -7.48 1.83
C ARG A 194 14.59 -8.30 2.96
N ARG A 195 15.89 -8.45 2.92
CA ARG A 195 16.70 -8.79 4.09
C ARG A 195 17.16 -7.49 4.71
N ASN A 196 16.42 -7.02 5.73
CA ASN A 196 16.86 -6.01 6.71
C ASN A 196 17.47 -4.69 6.17
N THR A 197 16.88 -4.04 5.18
CA THR A 197 17.27 -2.69 4.81
C THR A 197 16.14 -1.71 5.18
N PRO A 198 16.41 -0.61 5.90
CA PRO A 198 15.41 0.41 6.16
C PRO A 198 14.92 0.99 4.83
N ILE A 199 13.62 0.96 4.63
CA ILE A 199 12.96 1.45 3.41
C ILE A 199 13.19 2.96 3.32
N ARG A 200 13.80 3.42 2.23
CA ARG A 200 13.83 4.86 1.91
C ARG A 200 12.39 5.36 1.77
N PRO A 201 12.07 6.57 2.28
CA PRO A 201 10.74 7.14 2.09
C PRO A 201 10.39 7.19 0.61
N ALA A 202 9.20 6.68 0.29
CA ALA A 202 8.72 6.67 -1.08
C ALA A 202 8.63 8.10 -1.63
N PRO A 203 9.05 8.33 -2.90
CA PRO A 203 8.72 9.56 -3.58
C PRO A 203 7.19 9.71 -3.70
N PRO A 204 6.67 10.94 -3.83
CA PRO A 204 5.24 11.18 -3.94
C PRO A 204 4.63 10.36 -5.07
N MET A 205 3.52 9.71 -4.78
CA MET A 205 2.78 8.89 -5.73
C MET A 205 2.10 9.80 -6.74
N ASP A 206 2.48 9.70 -8.02
CA ASP A 206 1.73 10.34 -9.13
C ASP A 206 0.46 9.52 -9.38
N LEU A 207 -0.60 9.88 -8.63
CA LEU A 207 -1.94 9.30 -8.78
C LEU A 207 -2.68 9.97 -9.96
N ARG A 208 -2.07 10.03 -11.14
CA ARG A 208 -2.87 10.27 -12.33
C ARG A 208 -3.70 9.00 -12.57
N VAL A 209 -4.97 9.11 -12.23
CA VAL A 209 -6.00 8.19 -12.72
C VAL A 209 -6.05 8.43 -14.22
N GLU A 210 -5.45 7.55 -15.00
CA GLU A 210 -5.76 7.44 -16.41
C GLU A 210 -7.06 6.64 -16.50
N ASP A 211 -8.12 7.29 -16.99
CA ASP A 211 -9.41 6.72 -17.37
C ASP A 211 -9.27 5.54 -18.36
#